data_a59e5d8b08a3acff2798ddfa7f51f14e
#
_entry.id   a59e5d8b08a3acff2798ddfa7f51f14e
#
_cell.length_a   1.000
_cell.length_b   1.000
_cell.length_c   1.000
_cell.angle_alpha   90.00
_cell.angle_beta   90.00
_cell.angle_gamma   90.00
#
_symmetry.space_group_name_H-M   'P 1'
#
loop_
_entity.id
_entity.type
_entity.pdbx_description
1 polymer ?
#
loop_
_entity_poly.entity_id
_entity_poly.type
_entity_poly.pdbx_seq_one_letter_code
_entity_poly.pdbx_strand_id
1 'polypeptide(L)'
;VGGVDELVVGEPVDVEAQLTEMEAAHPEDLDWRRSIVDLMKLVDMDSSYGSRKELALELGYSQADIDSKGSAEMNMWLHKRVMQALAENGGKVPAEYLD
;
A
#
# COMPACT_ATOMS: atom_id res chain seq x y z
N VAL A 1 -14.64 9.06 29.31
CA VAL A 1 -13.38 9.15 29.86
C VAL A 1 -12.50 8.02 29.36
N GLY A 2 -12.27 7.05 30.22
CA GLY A 2 -11.49 5.91 29.79
C GLY A 2 -12.06 5.24 28.58
N GLY A 3 -13.34 5.34 28.41
CA GLY A 3 -13.97 4.71 27.27
C GLY A 3 -13.48 5.21 25.92
N VAL A 4 -13.02 6.44 25.91
CA VAL A 4 -12.48 6.98 24.67
C VAL A 4 -11.24 6.22 24.24
N ASP A 5 -10.37 5.95 25.19
CA ASP A 5 -9.15 5.21 24.87
C ASP A 5 -9.47 3.81 24.39
N GLU A 6 -10.46 3.21 24.98
CA GLU A 6 -10.86 1.87 24.59
C GLU A 6 -11.38 1.85 23.17
N LEU A 7 -12.12 2.88 22.79
CA LEU A 7 -12.63 2.95 21.44
C LEU A 7 -11.49 3.03 20.43
N VAL A 8 -10.43 3.71 20.80
CA VAL A 8 -9.29 3.83 19.90
C VAL A 8 -8.54 2.52 19.80
N VAL A 9 -8.44 1.80 20.91
CA VAL A 9 -7.62 0.59 20.94
C VAL A 9 -8.11 -0.45 19.96
N GLY A 10 -9.39 -0.62 19.83
CA GLY A 10 -9.91 -1.66 18.95
C GLY A 10 -10.12 -1.23 17.52
N GLU A 11 -9.84 0.00 17.19
CA GLU A 11 -10.15 0.52 15.88
C GLU A 11 -9.00 0.42 14.92
N PRO A 12 -9.30 0.28 13.62
CA PRO A 12 -8.25 0.27 12.60
C PRO A 12 -7.53 1.60 12.59
N VAL A 13 -6.27 1.56 12.22
CA VAL A 13 -5.49 2.77 12.05
C VAL A 13 -6.05 3.54 10.86
N ASP A 14 -6.11 4.87 10.98
CA ASP A 14 -6.50 5.71 9.86
C ASP A 14 -5.31 5.84 8.92
N VAL A 15 -5.23 4.94 7.97
CA VAL A 15 -4.12 4.86 7.04
C VAL A 15 -4.08 6.09 6.15
N GLU A 16 -5.24 6.62 5.77
CA GLU A 16 -5.27 7.79 4.91
C GLU A 16 -4.64 9.00 5.61
N ALA A 17 -4.95 9.19 6.88
CA ALA A 17 -4.36 10.29 7.62
C ALA A 17 -2.84 10.13 7.74
N GLN A 18 -2.39 8.92 8.00
CA GLN A 18 -0.96 8.66 8.09
C GLN A 18 -0.25 8.92 6.77
N LEU A 19 -0.82 8.44 5.68
CA LEU A 19 -0.19 8.62 4.37
C LEU A 19 -0.21 10.08 3.96
N THR A 20 -1.25 10.81 4.32
CA THR A 20 -1.33 12.24 4.04
C THR A 20 -0.21 12.99 4.76
N GLU A 21 0.05 12.64 6.01
CA GLU A 21 1.14 13.25 6.76
C GLU A 21 2.51 12.90 6.17
N MET A 22 2.67 11.66 5.76
CA MET A 22 3.93 11.22 5.16
C MET A 22 4.19 11.96 3.86
N GLU A 23 3.15 12.14 3.06
CA GLU A 23 3.30 12.84 1.79
C GLU A 23 3.63 14.31 2.02
N ALA A 24 3.03 14.93 3.01
CA ALA A 24 3.31 16.32 3.33
C ALA A 24 4.78 16.52 3.72
N ALA A 25 5.38 15.52 4.33
CA ALA A 25 6.79 15.57 4.73
C ALA A 25 7.73 15.10 3.63
N HIS A 26 7.21 14.52 2.56
CA HIS A 26 8.02 13.97 1.48
C HIS A 26 8.42 15.08 0.51
N PRO A 27 9.65 15.05 -0.01
CA PRO A 27 10.09 16.09 -0.95
C PRO A 27 9.40 16.03 -2.31
N GLU A 28 8.81 14.89 -2.67
CA GLU A 28 8.10 14.75 -3.93
C GLU A 28 6.59 14.82 -3.72
N ASP A 29 5.89 15.25 -4.76
CA ASP A 29 4.43 15.29 -4.74
C ASP A 29 3.91 13.94 -5.22
N LEU A 30 3.50 13.09 -4.30
CA LEU A 30 3.12 11.71 -4.60
C LEU A 30 1.61 11.52 -4.52
N ASP A 31 1.02 11.03 -5.61
CA ASP A 31 -0.41 10.77 -5.68
C ASP A 31 -0.69 9.33 -5.26
N TRP A 32 -0.48 9.04 -3.99
CA TRP A 32 -0.59 7.69 -3.45
C TRP A 32 -2.02 7.16 -3.47
N ARG A 33 -3.01 8.04 -3.56
CA ARG A 33 -4.41 7.60 -3.58
C ARG A 33 -4.78 6.88 -4.87
N ARG A 34 -4.10 7.18 -5.96
CA ARG A 34 -4.41 6.63 -7.26
C ARG A 34 -3.29 5.87 -7.92
N SER A 35 -2.06 6.09 -7.50
CA SER A 35 -0.90 5.49 -8.14
C SER A 35 -0.18 4.53 -7.20
N ILE A 36 -0.10 3.26 -7.61
CA ILE A 36 0.67 2.29 -6.83
C ILE A 36 2.15 2.65 -6.81
N VAL A 37 2.65 3.21 -7.91
CA VAL A 37 4.05 3.64 -7.96
C VAL A 37 4.31 4.69 -6.90
N ASP A 38 3.45 5.69 -6.83
CA ASP A 38 3.61 6.77 -5.85
C ASP A 38 3.41 6.25 -4.43
N LEU A 39 2.45 5.34 -4.24
CA LEU A 39 2.24 4.75 -2.93
C LEU A 39 3.49 3.99 -2.45
N MET A 40 4.07 3.20 -3.34
CA MET A 40 5.27 2.44 -2.99
C MET A 40 6.44 3.38 -2.68
N LYS A 41 6.58 4.45 -3.43
CA LYS A 41 7.63 5.45 -3.14
C LYS A 41 7.41 6.09 -1.78
N LEU A 42 6.17 6.37 -1.45
CA LEU A 42 5.86 7.02 -0.18
C LEU A 42 6.21 6.15 1.01
N VAL A 43 5.98 4.85 0.90
CA VAL A 43 6.31 3.91 1.98
C VAL A 43 7.69 3.29 1.80
N ASP A 44 8.50 3.88 0.94
CA ASP A 44 9.91 3.54 0.78
C ASP A 44 10.14 2.13 0.24
N MET A 45 9.31 1.71 -0.71
CA MET A 45 9.46 0.44 -1.39
C MET A 45 9.96 0.69 -2.82
N ASP A 46 10.64 -0.33 -3.37
CA ASP A 46 11.06 -0.28 -4.76
C ASP A 46 9.82 -0.35 -5.65
N SER A 47 9.61 0.68 -6.45
CA SER A 47 8.41 0.80 -7.28
C SER A 47 8.66 0.42 -8.74
N SER A 48 9.75 -0.25 -9.05
CA SER A 48 10.02 -0.69 -10.42
C SER A 48 8.98 -1.72 -10.86
N TYR A 49 8.85 -1.89 -12.18
CA TYR A 49 7.88 -2.85 -12.71
C TYR A 49 8.16 -4.25 -12.21
N GLY A 50 9.43 -4.66 -12.20
CA GLY A 50 9.80 -5.98 -11.72
C GLY A 50 9.38 -6.22 -10.28
N SER A 51 9.63 -5.22 -9.43
CA SER A 51 9.25 -5.33 -8.02
C SER A 51 7.74 -5.37 -7.85
N ARG A 52 7.01 -4.55 -8.62
CA ARG A 52 5.55 -4.57 -8.56
C ARG A 52 4.99 -5.92 -9.00
N LYS A 53 5.56 -6.48 -10.06
CA LYS A 53 5.12 -7.77 -10.55
C LYS A 53 5.37 -8.86 -9.51
N GLU A 54 6.55 -8.88 -8.92
CA GLU A 54 6.89 -9.87 -7.90
C GLU A 54 5.95 -9.76 -6.70
N LEU A 55 5.70 -8.55 -6.27
CA LEU A 55 4.82 -8.35 -5.12
C LEU A 55 3.40 -8.81 -5.43
N ALA A 56 2.91 -8.51 -6.64
CA ALA A 56 1.59 -8.94 -7.02
C ALA A 56 1.48 -10.46 -7.00
N LEU A 57 2.47 -11.15 -7.53
CA LEU A 57 2.48 -12.61 -7.53
C LEU A 57 2.49 -13.17 -6.12
N GLU A 58 3.28 -12.58 -5.23
CA GLU A 58 3.32 -13.01 -3.84
C GLU A 58 1.98 -12.85 -3.16
N LEU A 59 1.24 -11.81 -3.52
CA LEU A 59 -0.04 -11.52 -2.88
C LEU A 59 -1.21 -12.28 -3.49
N GLY A 60 -0.97 -13.07 -4.51
CA GLY A 60 -2.00 -13.94 -5.06
C GLY A 60 -2.46 -13.61 -6.46
N TYR A 61 -1.90 -12.60 -7.09
CA TYR A 61 -2.24 -12.29 -8.47
C TYR A 61 -1.53 -13.29 -9.37
N SER A 62 -2.16 -13.73 -10.45
CA SER A 62 -1.57 -14.78 -11.27
C SER A 62 -0.78 -14.23 -12.45
N GLN A 63 0.21 -15.00 -12.87
CA GLN A 63 0.98 -14.63 -14.06
C GLN A 63 0.08 -14.57 -15.28
N ALA A 64 -0.90 -15.46 -15.36
CA ALA A 64 -1.85 -15.47 -16.48
C ALA A 64 -2.65 -14.16 -16.52
N ASP A 65 -3.02 -13.64 -15.37
CA ASP A 65 -3.74 -12.37 -15.33
C ASP A 65 -2.84 -11.20 -15.76
N ILE A 66 -1.57 -11.24 -15.35
CA ILE A 66 -0.63 -10.21 -15.80
C ILE A 66 -0.53 -10.23 -17.32
N ASP A 67 -0.40 -11.41 -17.88
CA ASP A 67 -0.23 -11.56 -19.33
C ASP A 67 -1.47 -11.18 -20.11
N SER A 68 -2.65 -11.47 -19.58
CA SER A 68 -3.89 -11.25 -20.32
C SER A 68 -4.50 -9.89 -20.06
N LYS A 69 -4.35 -9.34 -18.85
CA LYS A 69 -4.99 -8.07 -18.49
C LYS A 69 -4.06 -6.89 -18.57
N GLY A 70 -2.75 -7.13 -18.51
CA GLY A 70 -1.78 -6.07 -18.63
C GLY A 70 -1.43 -5.41 -17.30
N SER A 71 -0.44 -4.51 -17.37
CA SER A 71 0.10 -3.90 -16.15
C SER A 71 -0.85 -2.91 -15.51
N ALA A 72 -1.72 -2.28 -16.28
CA ALA A 72 -2.67 -1.31 -15.70
C ALA A 72 -3.61 -1.99 -14.72
N GLU A 73 -4.14 -3.14 -15.10
CA GLU A 73 -5.02 -3.91 -14.23
C GLU A 73 -4.26 -4.41 -13.00
N MET A 74 -3.05 -4.91 -13.22
CA MET A 74 -2.20 -5.36 -12.13
C MET A 74 -1.96 -4.23 -11.13
N ASN A 75 -1.67 -3.04 -11.64
CA ASN A 75 -1.40 -1.89 -10.78
C ASN A 75 -2.61 -1.53 -9.93
N MET A 76 -3.80 -1.55 -10.51
CA MET A 76 -5.02 -1.24 -9.75
C MET A 76 -5.28 -2.28 -8.67
N TRP A 77 -5.11 -3.54 -9.01
CA TRP A 77 -5.27 -4.61 -8.03
C TRP A 77 -4.24 -4.49 -6.91
N LEU A 78 -3.01 -4.24 -7.30
CA LEU A 78 -1.91 -4.15 -6.33
C LEU A 78 -2.09 -2.96 -5.40
N HIS A 79 -2.54 -1.83 -5.93
CA HIS A 79 -2.79 -0.65 -5.11
C HIS A 79 -3.81 -0.97 -4.01
N LYS A 80 -4.90 -1.59 -4.40
CA LYS A 80 -5.95 -1.94 -3.46
C LYS A 80 -5.42 -2.92 -2.40
N ARG A 81 -4.64 -3.90 -2.84
CA ARG A 81 -4.13 -4.91 -1.94
C ARG A 81 -3.12 -4.35 -0.95
N VAL A 82 -2.25 -3.45 -1.42
CA VAL A 82 -1.26 -2.81 -0.54
C VAL A 82 -1.97 -1.92 0.48
N MET A 83 -2.98 -1.17 0.04
CA MET A 83 -3.75 -0.35 0.98
C MET A 83 -4.39 -1.21 2.08
N GLN A 84 -4.93 -2.37 1.70
CA GLN A 84 -5.49 -3.30 2.68
C GLN A 84 -4.43 -3.78 3.66
N ALA A 85 -3.26 -4.12 3.15
CA ALA A 85 -2.18 -4.61 4.00
C ALA A 85 -1.71 -3.54 4.97
N LEU A 86 -1.63 -2.30 4.52
CA LEU A 86 -1.26 -1.20 5.40
C LEU A 86 -2.29 -1.02 6.51
N ALA A 87 -3.57 -1.11 6.16
CA ALA A 87 -4.63 -0.98 7.14
C ALA A 87 -4.56 -2.09 8.19
N GLU A 88 -4.27 -3.31 7.75
CA GLU A 88 -4.18 -4.46 8.64
C GLU A 88 -2.94 -4.42 9.51
N ASN A 89 -1.90 -3.74 9.05
CA ASN A 89 -0.60 -3.73 9.74
C ASN A 89 -0.31 -2.39 10.41
N GLY A 90 -1.34 -1.68 10.82
CA GLY A 90 -1.17 -0.46 11.59
C GLY A 90 -0.55 0.70 10.80
N GLY A 91 -0.72 0.71 9.50
CA GLY A 91 -0.18 1.79 8.67
C GLY A 91 1.26 1.58 8.26
N LYS A 92 1.81 0.41 8.54
CA LYS A 92 3.19 0.09 8.20
C LYS A 92 3.22 -1.01 7.15
N VAL A 93 4.24 -0.99 6.32
CA VAL A 93 4.43 -2.05 5.35
C VAL A 93 4.81 -3.33 6.09
N PRO A 94 4.13 -4.45 5.82
CA PRO A 94 4.52 -5.71 6.43
C PRO A 94 5.97 -6.07 6.07
N ALA A 95 6.70 -6.64 7.00
CA ALA A 95 8.11 -6.98 6.79
C ALA A 95 8.29 -7.91 5.58
N GLU A 96 7.32 -8.76 5.33
CA GLU A 96 7.39 -9.71 4.21
C GLU A 96 7.36 -9.03 2.84
N TYR A 97 6.92 -7.78 2.78
CA TYR A 97 6.92 -7.01 1.53
C TYR A 97 8.27 -6.34 1.28
N LEU A 98 9.07 -6.24 2.31
CA LEU A 98 10.38 -5.59 2.23
C LEU A 98 11.44 -6.66 2.13
N ASP A 99 11.84 -7.04 1.08
CA ASP A 99 12.71 -8.16 0.94
C ASP A 99 14.15 -7.91 1.20
#